data_adea7cfcb98e7831cc3c14de794fa040
#
_entry.id   adea7cfcb98e7831cc3c14de794fa040
#
_cell.length_a   1.000
_cell.length_b   1.000
_cell.length_c   1.000
_cell.angle_alpha   90.00
_cell.angle_beta   90.00
_cell.angle_gamma   90.00
#
_symmetry.space_group_name_H-M   'P 1'
#
loop_
_entity.id
_entity.type
_entity.pdbx_description
1 polymer ?
#
loop_
_entity_poly.entity_id
_entity_poly.type
_entity_poly.pdbx_seq_one_letter_code
_entity_poly.pdbx_strand_id
1 'polypeptide(L)'
;MFDILEPFDGPVVVGLEKFERVYAKDQPQYRPLRTLPGRNGDSAIARFRLTKAQRNAIADGADIYLELLHFGGPLAPSLIMVMSEPADTDNFRSWWRAQTRGPYQIDATEKEASKR
;
A
#
# COMPACT_ATOMS: atom_id res chain seq x y z
N MET A 1 -6.36 24.36 -4.66
CA MET A 1 -6.59 23.66 -3.38
C MET A 1 -6.32 22.18 -3.56
N PHE A 2 -5.70 21.57 -2.58
CA PHE A 2 -5.42 20.14 -2.62
C PHE A 2 -6.63 19.35 -2.16
N ASP A 3 -6.86 18.24 -2.84
CA ASP A 3 -7.90 17.29 -2.51
C ASP A 3 -7.20 16.02 -2.05
N ILE A 4 -7.51 15.56 -0.86
CA ILE A 4 -6.77 14.47 -0.21
C ILE A 4 -7.23 13.13 -0.77
N LEU A 5 -6.27 12.28 -1.12
CA LEU A 5 -6.57 10.90 -1.51
C LEU A 5 -6.96 10.11 -0.27
N GLU A 6 -8.04 9.35 -0.40
CA GLU A 6 -8.52 8.53 0.70
C GLU A 6 -8.06 7.09 0.56
N PRO A 7 -7.69 6.44 1.66
CA PRO A 7 -7.43 5.00 1.61
C PRO A 7 -8.65 4.26 1.10
N PHE A 8 -8.39 3.21 0.33
CA PHE A 8 -9.47 2.37 -0.15
C PHE A 8 -10.16 1.69 1.04
N ASP A 9 -11.49 1.72 1.03
CA ASP A 9 -12.28 1.12 2.10
C ASP A 9 -12.46 -0.37 1.80
N GLY A 10 -11.47 -1.14 2.16
CA GLY A 10 -11.45 -2.57 1.89
C GLY A 10 -10.02 -3.10 1.93
N PRO A 11 -9.83 -4.38 1.57
CA PRO A 11 -8.50 -4.97 1.60
C PRO A 11 -7.57 -4.31 0.56
N VAL A 12 -6.29 -4.28 0.88
CA VAL A 12 -5.29 -3.78 -0.07
C VAL A 12 -5.35 -4.62 -1.35
N VAL A 13 -5.37 -5.94 -1.20
CA VAL A 13 -5.60 -6.86 -2.33
C VAL A 13 -6.48 -8.00 -1.83
N VAL A 14 -7.57 -8.26 -2.53
CA VAL A 14 -8.44 -9.40 -2.22
C VAL A 14 -7.62 -10.69 -2.37
N GLY A 15 -7.73 -11.55 -1.37
CA GLY A 15 -6.99 -12.81 -1.34
C GLY A 15 -5.73 -12.75 -0.49
N LEU A 16 -5.29 -11.56 -0.09
CA LEU A 16 -4.09 -11.39 0.73
C LEU A 16 -4.41 -10.76 2.07
N GLU A 17 -5.68 -10.74 2.47
CA GLU A 17 -6.13 -10.07 3.69
C GLU A 17 -5.42 -10.57 4.94
N LYS A 18 -5.10 -11.84 4.99
CA LYS A 18 -4.47 -12.42 6.18
C LYS A 18 -3.06 -11.91 6.43
N PHE A 19 -2.45 -11.28 5.44
CA PHE A 19 -1.11 -10.72 5.59
C PHE A 19 -1.12 -9.25 5.99
N GLU A 20 -2.30 -8.63 6.05
CA GLU A 20 -2.39 -7.20 6.30
C GLU A 20 -2.03 -6.83 7.73
N ARG A 21 -1.51 -5.62 7.86
CA ARG A 21 -1.27 -4.96 9.14
C ARG A 21 -1.99 -3.64 9.14
N VAL A 22 -2.53 -3.24 10.29
CA VAL A 22 -3.25 -1.97 10.41
C VAL A 22 -2.45 -1.05 11.29
N TYR A 23 -2.01 0.08 10.73
CA TYR A 23 -1.27 1.09 11.47
C TYR A 23 -2.24 2.10 12.07
N ALA A 24 -1.85 2.69 13.20
CA ALA A 24 -2.61 3.69 13.94
C ALA A 24 -3.98 3.20 14.41
N LYS A 25 -4.15 1.90 14.52
CA LYS A 25 -5.40 1.28 14.93
C LYS A 25 -5.87 1.77 16.30
N ASP A 26 -4.94 1.98 17.22
CA ASP A 26 -5.26 2.40 18.58
C ASP A 26 -4.88 3.86 18.86
N GLN A 27 -4.70 4.65 17.81
CA GLN A 27 -4.33 6.05 17.91
C GLN A 27 -5.48 6.92 17.39
N PRO A 28 -6.39 7.37 18.27
CA PRO A 28 -7.60 8.07 17.81
C PRO A 28 -7.32 9.37 17.03
N GLN A 29 -6.14 9.96 17.20
CA GLN A 29 -5.79 11.17 16.46
C GLN A 29 -5.43 10.90 15.01
N TYR A 30 -5.24 9.64 14.62
CA TYR A 30 -4.90 9.25 13.26
C TYR A 30 -5.94 8.28 12.71
N ARG A 31 -6.11 8.31 11.40
CA ARG A 31 -6.95 7.33 10.73
C ARG A 31 -6.23 6.00 10.66
N PRO A 32 -6.87 4.89 11.05
CA PRO A 32 -6.27 3.58 10.84
C PRO A 32 -6.00 3.34 9.35
N LEU A 33 -4.86 2.72 9.06
CA LEU A 33 -4.45 2.47 7.69
C LEU A 33 -4.13 0.99 7.51
N ARG A 34 -4.89 0.33 6.65
CA ARG A 34 -4.64 -1.06 6.27
C ARG A 34 -3.47 -1.09 5.31
N THR A 35 -2.54 -1.99 5.55
CA THR A 35 -1.36 -2.13 4.70
C THR A 35 -1.06 -3.59 4.43
N LEU A 36 -0.39 -3.83 3.33
CA LEU A 36 0.17 -5.12 2.97
C LEU A 36 1.68 -5.01 3.07
N PRO A 37 2.37 -5.94 3.76
CA PRO A 37 3.82 -5.88 3.82
C PRO A 37 4.41 -5.98 2.42
N GLY A 38 5.38 -5.13 2.12
CA GLY A 38 6.12 -5.21 0.89
C GLY A 38 7.55 -5.56 1.17
N ARG A 39 8.33 -5.67 0.15
CA ARG A 39 9.78 -5.75 0.13
C ARG A 39 10.40 -6.35 1.41
N ASN A 40 10.24 -7.67 1.57
CA ASN A 40 10.80 -8.45 2.69
C ASN A 40 10.23 -8.04 4.05
N GLY A 41 9.06 -7.44 4.06
CA GLY A 41 8.44 -6.99 5.30
C GLY A 41 8.94 -5.65 5.79
N ASP A 42 9.85 -5.01 5.08
CA ASP A 42 10.43 -3.75 5.50
C ASP A 42 9.66 -2.53 5.02
N SER A 43 8.60 -2.74 4.26
CA SER A 43 7.77 -1.65 3.78
C SER A 43 6.30 -1.97 3.99
N ALA A 44 5.47 -0.96 3.82
CA ALA A 44 4.03 -1.10 3.94
C ALA A 44 3.39 -0.53 2.68
N ILE A 45 2.53 -1.33 2.06
CA ILE A 45 1.82 -0.93 0.85
C ILE A 45 0.39 -0.60 1.24
N ALA A 46 -0.04 0.62 0.95
CA ALA A 46 -1.40 1.06 1.16
C ALA A 46 -2.08 1.28 -0.18
N ARG A 47 -3.39 1.09 -0.21
CA ARG A 47 -4.17 1.26 -1.41
C ARG A 47 -5.05 2.48 -1.27
N PHE A 48 -5.00 3.36 -2.25
CA PHE A 48 -5.85 4.55 -2.29
C PHE A 48 -6.75 4.48 -3.50
N ARG A 49 -7.96 5.00 -3.36
CA ARG A 49 -8.92 5.06 -4.45
C ARG A 49 -9.19 6.52 -4.78
N LEU A 50 -8.93 6.90 -6.02
CA LEU A 50 -9.24 8.24 -6.48
C LEU A 50 -10.73 8.36 -6.78
N THR A 51 -11.30 9.51 -6.46
CA THR A 51 -12.64 9.84 -6.91
C THR A 51 -12.64 10.09 -8.42
N LYS A 52 -13.83 10.15 -9.02
CA LYS A 52 -13.92 10.47 -10.43
C LYS A 52 -13.34 11.84 -10.72
N ALA A 53 -13.61 12.82 -9.85
CA ALA A 53 -13.07 14.17 -10.03
C ALA A 53 -11.54 14.17 -9.96
N GLN A 54 -10.96 13.41 -9.02
CA GLN A 54 -9.52 13.31 -8.91
C GLN A 54 -8.91 12.63 -10.14
N ARG A 55 -9.56 11.58 -10.65
CA ARG A 55 -9.10 10.89 -11.86
C ARG A 55 -9.12 11.84 -13.06
N ASN A 56 -10.17 12.62 -13.18
CA ASN A 56 -10.29 13.60 -14.26
C ASN A 56 -9.21 14.66 -14.15
N ALA A 57 -8.95 15.15 -12.94
CA ALA A 57 -7.91 16.14 -12.72
C ALA A 57 -6.54 15.61 -13.14
N ILE A 58 -6.22 14.39 -12.77
CA ILE A 58 -4.95 13.76 -13.13
C ILE A 58 -4.87 13.55 -14.64
N ALA A 59 -5.95 13.11 -15.26
CA ALA A 59 -5.98 12.96 -16.72
C ALA A 59 -5.74 14.30 -17.42
N ASP A 60 -6.16 15.39 -16.80
CA ASP A 60 -5.99 16.74 -17.35
C ASP A 60 -4.66 17.37 -16.96
N GLY A 61 -3.77 16.62 -16.33
CA GLY A 61 -2.41 17.09 -16.07
C GLY A 61 -2.10 17.46 -14.64
N ALA A 62 -3.02 17.22 -13.70
CA ALA A 62 -2.72 17.45 -12.29
C ALA A 62 -1.67 16.45 -11.79
N ASP A 63 -0.86 16.89 -10.85
CA ASP A 63 0.19 16.08 -10.26
C ASP A 63 -0.21 15.56 -8.91
N ILE A 64 0.49 14.52 -8.45
CA ILE A 64 0.31 13.95 -7.13
C ILE A 64 1.44 14.45 -6.23
N TYR A 65 1.07 14.88 -5.02
CA TYR A 65 2.02 15.35 -4.03
C TYR A 65 1.94 14.44 -2.81
N LEU A 66 3.09 14.11 -2.28
CA LEU A 66 3.19 13.27 -1.09
C LEU A 66 3.78 14.08 0.05
N GLU A 67 3.06 14.17 1.16
CA GLU A 67 3.58 14.78 2.36
C GLU A 67 3.75 13.70 3.42
N LEU A 68 4.95 13.59 3.96
CA LEU A 68 5.28 12.61 4.99
C LEU A 68 5.61 13.33 6.29
N LEU A 69 5.03 12.85 7.38
CA LEU A 69 5.31 13.40 8.70
C LEU A 69 6.49 12.62 9.29
N HIS A 70 7.60 13.31 9.51
CA HIS A 70 8.83 12.67 9.99
C HIS A 70 9.32 13.20 11.33
N PHE A 71 8.60 14.17 11.92
CA PHE A 71 8.88 14.69 13.26
C PHE A 71 10.32 15.18 13.44
N GLY A 72 10.91 15.73 12.36
CA GLY A 72 12.29 16.22 12.42
C GLY A 72 13.36 15.15 12.29
N GLY A 73 12.98 13.88 12.21
CA GLY A 73 13.90 12.79 12.02
C GLY A 73 14.18 12.49 10.55
N PRO A 74 14.87 11.40 10.25
CA PRO A 74 15.14 11.02 8.86
C PRO A 74 13.86 10.75 8.10
N LEU A 75 13.84 11.14 6.83
CA LEU A 75 12.71 10.88 5.97
C LEU A 75 12.80 9.46 5.43
N ALA A 76 11.71 8.70 5.61
CA ALA A 76 11.64 7.34 5.08
C ALA A 76 11.60 7.39 3.54
N PRO A 77 12.34 6.52 2.86
CA PRO A 77 12.20 6.39 1.41
C PRO A 77 10.79 5.98 1.06
N SER A 78 10.27 6.50 -0.04
CA SER A 78 8.92 6.18 -0.47
C SER A 78 8.87 5.96 -1.97
N LEU A 79 7.86 5.21 -2.41
CA LEU A 79 7.64 4.90 -3.81
C LEU A 79 6.15 5.04 -4.08
N ILE A 80 5.81 5.83 -5.09
CA ILE A 80 4.44 5.97 -5.53
C ILE A 80 4.28 5.13 -6.78
N MET A 81 3.28 4.23 -6.78
CA MET A 81 3.07 3.30 -7.88
C MET A 81 1.66 3.44 -8.43
N VAL A 82 1.53 3.28 -9.73
CA VAL A 82 0.22 3.16 -10.38
C VAL A 82 0.15 1.79 -11.01
N MET A 83 -0.86 1.03 -10.64
CA MET A 83 -1.10 -0.28 -11.24
C MET A 83 -2.00 -0.09 -12.46
N SER A 84 -1.47 -0.36 -13.63
CA SER A 84 -2.23 -0.21 -14.89
C SER A 84 -3.28 -1.29 -15.07
N GLU A 85 -3.11 -2.43 -14.41
CA GLU A 85 -4.08 -3.50 -14.43
C GLU A 85 -5.19 -3.22 -13.42
N PRO A 86 -6.39 -3.77 -13.61
CA PRO A 86 -7.43 -3.69 -12.58
C PRO A 86 -6.91 -4.22 -11.25
N ALA A 87 -7.37 -3.61 -10.17
CA ALA A 87 -7.00 -4.04 -8.83
C ALA A 87 -7.48 -5.47 -8.56
N ASP A 88 -6.84 -6.13 -7.61
CA ASP A 88 -7.21 -7.47 -7.15
C ASP A 88 -7.04 -8.54 -8.22
N THR A 89 -6.08 -8.35 -9.11
CA THR A 89 -5.79 -9.29 -10.17
C THR A 89 -4.69 -10.26 -9.77
N ASP A 90 -4.60 -11.35 -10.51
CA ASP A 90 -3.49 -12.29 -10.34
C ASP A 90 -2.15 -11.64 -10.64
N ASN A 91 -2.12 -10.66 -11.54
CA ASN A 91 -0.89 -9.94 -11.85
C ASN A 91 -0.35 -9.21 -10.63
N PHE A 92 -1.22 -8.54 -9.88
CA PHE A 92 -0.78 -7.85 -8.66
C PHE A 92 -0.30 -8.87 -7.63
N ARG A 93 -1.06 -9.92 -7.41
CA ARG A 93 -0.68 -10.96 -6.43
C ARG A 93 0.65 -11.60 -6.81
N SER A 94 0.87 -11.87 -8.08
CA SER A 94 2.13 -12.44 -8.54
C SER A 94 3.29 -11.47 -8.33
N TRP A 95 3.07 -10.19 -8.64
CA TRP A 95 4.08 -9.16 -8.40
C TRP A 95 4.43 -9.10 -6.91
N TRP A 96 3.42 -9.09 -6.05
CA TRP A 96 3.64 -9.01 -4.61
C TRP A 96 4.44 -10.23 -4.11
N ARG A 97 4.06 -11.42 -4.55
CA ARG A 97 4.75 -12.62 -4.11
C ARG A 97 6.19 -12.64 -4.59
N ALA A 98 6.47 -12.16 -5.78
CA ALA A 98 7.83 -12.05 -6.28
C ALA A 98 8.67 -11.08 -5.43
N GLN A 99 8.07 -9.98 -4.98
CA GLN A 99 8.74 -9.00 -4.12
C GLN A 99 9.11 -9.60 -2.77
N THR A 100 8.31 -10.51 -2.26
CA THR A 100 8.46 -11.00 -0.90
C THR A 100 9.12 -12.37 -0.82
N ARG A 101 9.52 -12.95 -1.94
CA ARG A 101 10.12 -14.28 -1.99
C ARG A 101 11.60 -14.28 -2.31
N GLY A 102 12.27 -13.20 -2.05
CA GLY A 102 13.71 -13.18 -2.24
C GLY A 102 14.44 -13.87 -1.08
N PRO A 103 15.73 -13.61 -0.94
CA PRO A 103 16.47 -14.12 0.21
C PRO A 103 15.93 -13.59 1.53
N TYR A 104 15.14 -12.53 1.48
CA TYR A 104 14.50 -11.95 2.66
C TYR A 104 13.03 -12.27 2.60
N GLN A 105 12.54 -13.00 3.55
CA GLN A 105 11.15 -13.41 3.61
C GLN A 105 10.41 -12.58 4.62
N ILE A 106 9.13 -12.29 4.34
CA ILE A 106 8.41 -11.38 5.21
C ILE A 106 8.17 -11.96 6.59
N ASP A 107 7.79 -13.22 6.70
CA ASP A 107 7.61 -13.83 8.01
C ASP A 107 7.38 -15.34 7.89
N ALA A 108 7.31 -15.99 9.04
CA ALA A 108 7.08 -17.42 9.12
C ALA A 108 5.67 -17.78 8.60
N THR A 109 4.70 -16.90 8.80
CA THR A 109 3.33 -17.16 8.34
C THR A 109 3.28 -17.27 6.83
N GLU A 110 3.93 -16.35 6.14
CA GLU A 110 4.01 -16.44 4.68
C GLU A 110 4.78 -17.68 4.27
N LYS A 111 5.87 -17.96 4.94
CA LYS A 111 6.66 -19.15 4.67
C LYS A 111 5.82 -20.41 4.83
N GLU A 112 5.09 -20.51 5.91
CA GLU A 112 4.25 -21.67 6.16
C GLU A 112 3.11 -21.75 5.14
N ALA A 113 2.48 -20.64 4.85
CA ALA A 113 1.35 -20.61 3.93
C ALA A 113 1.76 -20.97 2.50
N SER A 114 2.93 -20.51 2.06
CA SER A 114 3.39 -20.73 0.69
C SER A 114 4.47 -21.79 0.59
N LYS A 115 5.03 -22.19 1.70
CA LYS A 115 6.14 -23.18 1.74
C LYS A 115 7.34 -22.71 0.92
N ARG A 116 7.61 -21.46 0.99
CA ARG A 116 8.78 -20.92 0.32
C ARG A 116 10.07 -21.25 1.06
#